data_bcc09f7f5da2c00b9cad87f53ff6fec0
#
_entry.id   bcc09f7f5da2c00b9cad87f53ff6fec0
#
_cell.length_a   1.000
_cell.length_b   1.000
_cell.length_c   1.000
_cell.angle_alpha   90.00
_cell.angle_beta   90.00
_cell.angle_gamma   90.00
#
_symmetry.space_group_name_H-M   'P 1'
#
loop_
_entity.id
_entity.type
_entity.pdbx_description
1 polymer ?
#
loop_
_entity_poly.entity_id
_entity_poly.type
_entity_poly.pdbx_seq_one_letter_code
_entity_poly.pdbx_strand_id
1 'polypeptide(L)'
;YERIFKIVESKQHLVKPANELQEKIGRIIVMADTAHAFGASVGGRMVGNIADFSCFSWHAVKNFTTAEGGCVTWRHIDGVDDKEIYHKYQLLSLHGQSKDALAKTKLGAWEYDIVGTWYKCNMTDIAAAIGLVQFDRYPGLLERRKEIIKKYDCALRPLGVETLNHYTDKYTSSGHLYI
;
A
#
# COMPACT_ATOMS: atom_id res chain seq x y z
N TYR A 1 -4.11 14.32 3.27
CA TYR A 1 -2.93 14.34 2.39
C TYR A 1 -2.48 15.76 2.06
N GLU A 2 -3.31 16.61 1.46
CA GLU A 2 -2.93 17.99 1.05
C GLU A 2 -2.26 18.79 2.19
N ARG A 3 -2.82 18.74 3.40
CA ARG A 3 -2.24 19.41 4.56
C ARG A 3 -0.85 18.86 4.90
N ILE A 4 -0.66 17.54 4.81
CA ILE A 4 0.63 16.89 5.09
C ILE A 4 1.67 17.33 4.04
N PHE A 5 1.33 17.32 2.76
CA PHE A 5 2.23 17.78 1.71
C PHE A 5 2.64 19.23 1.89
N LYS A 6 1.71 20.14 2.20
CA LYS A 6 2.02 21.54 2.53
C LYS A 6 2.99 21.67 3.72
N ILE A 7 2.82 20.84 4.75
CA ILE A 7 3.71 20.84 5.92
C ILE A 7 5.11 20.37 5.53
N VAL A 8 5.24 19.24 4.82
CA VAL A 8 6.56 18.72 4.44
C VAL A 8 7.29 19.65 3.49
N GLU A 9 6.61 20.28 2.55
CA GLU A 9 7.17 21.31 1.67
C GLU A 9 7.68 22.51 2.46
N SER A 10 6.91 23.00 3.44
CA SER A 10 7.32 24.13 4.28
C SER A 10 8.49 23.82 5.21
N LYS A 11 8.75 22.55 5.50
CA LYS A 11 9.78 22.07 6.43
C LYS A 11 10.97 21.39 5.75
N GLN A 12 11.01 21.32 4.44
CA GLN A 12 12.09 20.65 3.69
C GLN A 12 13.49 21.19 4.04
N HIS A 13 13.62 22.49 4.39
CA HIS A 13 14.87 23.11 4.78
C HIS A 13 15.49 22.54 6.09
N LEU A 14 14.68 21.82 6.89
CA LEU A 14 15.14 21.19 8.14
C LEU A 14 15.78 19.83 7.92
N VAL A 15 15.63 19.25 6.75
CA VAL A 15 16.08 17.87 6.48
C VAL A 15 17.00 17.88 5.26
N LYS A 16 18.19 17.30 5.44
CA LYS A 16 19.10 17.01 4.31
C LYS A 16 18.74 15.64 3.73
N PRO A 17 18.74 15.49 2.39
CA PRO A 17 18.57 14.19 1.77
C PRO A 17 19.59 13.18 2.32
N ALA A 18 19.12 11.99 2.71
CA ALA A 18 19.95 10.91 3.22
C ALA A 18 20.33 9.90 2.13
N ASN A 19 19.70 10.01 0.96
CA ASN A 19 19.94 9.14 -0.19
C ASN A 19 19.45 9.83 -1.48
N GLU A 20 19.86 9.26 -2.60
CA GLU A 20 19.56 9.76 -3.95
C GLU A 20 18.05 9.89 -4.23
N LEU A 21 17.22 8.99 -3.72
CA LEU A 21 15.77 9.06 -3.88
C LEU A 21 15.18 10.30 -3.19
N GLN A 22 15.62 10.59 -1.97
CA GLN A 22 15.20 11.81 -1.26
C GLN A 22 15.67 13.07 -1.98
N GLU A 23 16.89 13.04 -2.54
CA GLU A 23 17.44 14.15 -3.31
C GLU A 23 16.58 14.43 -4.55
N LYS A 24 16.23 13.39 -5.32
CA LYS A 24 15.37 13.49 -6.50
C LYS A 24 13.94 13.98 -6.16
N ILE A 25 13.39 13.55 -5.05
CA ILE A 25 12.06 14.02 -4.59
C ILE A 25 12.13 15.50 -4.14
N GLY A 26 13.27 15.97 -3.66
CA GLY A 26 13.52 17.36 -3.29
C GLY A 26 12.79 17.84 -2.03
N ARG A 27 12.17 16.94 -1.27
CA ARG A 27 11.48 17.19 -0.01
C ARG A 27 11.43 15.94 0.87
N ILE A 28 10.90 16.09 2.08
CA ILE A 28 10.62 14.95 2.96
C ILE A 28 9.66 13.97 2.26
N ILE A 29 10.01 12.69 2.25
CA ILE A 29 9.18 11.61 1.72
C ILE A 29 7.96 11.42 2.61
N VAL A 30 6.78 11.34 2.01
CA VAL A 30 5.52 11.01 2.68
C VAL A 30 5.23 9.53 2.47
N MET A 31 5.30 8.78 3.56
CA MET A 31 4.91 7.36 3.58
C MET A 31 3.55 7.22 4.29
N ALA A 32 2.58 6.59 3.65
CA ALA A 32 1.27 6.36 4.22
C ALA A 32 1.15 4.91 4.72
N ASP A 33 0.77 4.75 5.99
CA ASP A 33 0.22 3.49 6.47
C ASP A 33 -1.24 3.39 5.97
N THR A 34 -1.43 2.53 5.00
CA THR A 34 -2.72 2.28 4.34
C THR A 34 -3.24 0.87 4.64
N ALA A 35 -2.79 0.27 5.73
CA ALA A 35 -3.13 -1.10 6.13
C ALA A 35 -4.65 -1.36 6.21
N HIS A 36 -5.46 -0.33 6.46
CA HIS A 36 -6.93 -0.39 6.52
C HIS A 36 -7.62 0.25 5.30
N ALA A 37 -6.88 0.66 4.29
CA ALA A 37 -7.41 1.53 3.24
C ALA A 37 -7.39 0.91 1.82
N PHE A 38 -7.16 -0.40 1.69
CA PHE A 38 -7.21 -1.04 0.38
C PHE A 38 -8.61 -0.87 -0.22
N GLY A 39 -8.69 -0.30 -1.43
CA GLY A 39 -9.95 0.05 -2.10
C GLY A 39 -10.55 1.43 -1.71
N ALA A 40 -9.96 2.16 -0.77
CA ALA A 40 -10.36 3.53 -0.47
C ALA A 40 -9.86 4.54 -1.51
N SER A 41 -10.57 5.65 -1.64
CA SER A 41 -10.18 6.74 -2.55
C SER A 41 -10.42 8.12 -1.93
N VAL A 42 -9.66 9.11 -2.40
CA VAL A 42 -9.80 10.52 -2.03
C VAL A 42 -9.73 11.37 -3.31
N GLY A 43 -10.75 12.18 -3.55
CA GLY A 43 -10.85 13.00 -4.76
C GLY A 43 -10.76 12.18 -6.05
N GLY A 44 -11.38 10.99 -6.06
CA GLY A 44 -11.38 10.06 -7.19
C GLY A 44 -10.06 9.29 -7.40
N ARG A 45 -9.02 9.54 -6.59
CA ARG A 45 -7.73 8.82 -6.66
C ARG A 45 -7.66 7.73 -5.59
N MET A 46 -7.21 6.55 -5.98
CA MET A 46 -6.95 5.45 -5.04
C MET A 46 -5.85 5.83 -4.05
N VAL A 47 -6.02 5.48 -2.77
CA VAL A 47 -5.08 5.89 -1.70
C VAL A 47 -3.66 5.39 -1.92
N GLY A 48 -3.47 4.29 -2.63
CA GLY A 48 -2.15 3.78 -3.02
C GLY A 48 -1.38 4.66 -4.02
N ASN A 49 -2.03 5.69 -4.59
CA ASN A 49 -1.44 6.62 -5.56
C ASN A 49 -1.53 8.10 -5.10
N ILE A 50 -1.49 8.35 -3.79
CA ILE A 50 -1.57 9.71 -3.24
C ILE A 50 -0.28 10.10 -2.52
N ALA A 51 0.16 9.30 -1.55
CA ALA A 51 1.45 9.48 -0.88
C ALA A 51 2.61 9.07 -1.81
N ASP A 52 3.83 9.41 -1.46
CA ASP A 52 5.00 8.97 -2.23
C ASP A 52 5.10 7.45 -2.19
N PHE A 53 4.89 6.86 -1.01
CA PHE A 53 4.77 5.41 -0.80
C PHE A 53 3.54 5.12 0.05
N SER A 54 2.88 3.99 -0.20
CA SER A 54 1.73 3.51 0.58
C SER A 54 1.90 2.03 0.89
N CYS A 55 1.75 1.67 2.18
CA CYS A 55 1.94 0.31 2.67
C CYS A 55 0.60 -0.31 3.01
N PHE A 56 0.25 -1.42 2.37
CA PHE A 56 -0.98 -2.18 2.62
C PHE A 56 -0.68 -3.48 3.36
N SER A 57 -1.56 -3.86 4.26
CA SER A 57 -1.57 -5.15 4.93
C SER A 57 -2.64 -6.06 4.32
N TRP A 58 -2.27 -7.30 4.06
CA TRP A 58 -3.18 -8.38 3.63
C TRP A 58 -3.25 -9.52 4.67
N HIS A 59 -2.97 -9.16 5.94
CA HIS A 59 -3.18 -10.05 7.07
C HIS A 59 -4.64 -10.55 7.14
N ALA A 60 -4.87 -11.67 7.78
CA ALA A 60 -6.14 -12.40 7.83
C ALA A 60 -7.38 -11.55 8.21
N VAL A 61 -7.22 -10.52 9.05
CA VAL A 61 -8.32 -9.66 9.51
C VAL A 61 -8.61 -8.47 8.59
N LYS A 62 -7.84 -8.29 7.52
CA LYS A 62 -8.03 -7.16 6.60
C LYS A 62 -9.15 -7.42 5.60
N ASN A 63 -9.65 -6.36 4.98
CA ASN A 63 -10.71 -6.46 3.98
C ASN A 63 -10.32 -7.32 2.78
N PHE A 64 -9.10 -7.12 2.30
CA PHE A 64 -8.43 -7.95 1.32
C PHE A 64 -7.36 -8.76 2.05
N THR A 65 -7.33 -10.05 1.88
CA THR A 65 -6.42 -10.90 2.63
C THR A 65 -5.83 -12.03 1.79
N THR A 66 -4.58 -12.37 2.10
CA THR A 66 -3.88 -13.57 1.64
C THR A 66 -3.47 -14.46 2.81
N ALA A 67 -4.19 -14.39 3.94
CA ALA A 67 -3.86 -14.88 5.28
C ALA A 67 -2.71 -14.07 5.90
N GLU A 68 -1.56 -14.10 5.30
CA GLU A 68 -0.42 -13.21 5.57
C GLU A 68 0.07 -12.60 4.26
N GLY A 69 0.38 -11.31 4.29
CA GLY A 69 0.88 -10.60 3.14
C GLY A 69 0.75 -9.08 3.24
N GLY A 70 1.15 -8.43 2.18
CA GLY A 70 1.05 -6.98 2.03
C GLY A 70 1.67 -6.54 0.72
N CYS A 71 1.52 -5.27 0.43
CA CYS A 71 2.23 -4.66 -0.69
C CYS A 71 2.60 -3.21 -0.39
N VAL A 72 3.57 -2.72 -1.12
CA VAL A 72 3.92 -1.30 -1.19
C VAL A 72 3.59 -0.82 -2.58
N THR A 73 2.92 0.31 -2.66
CA THR A 73 2.73 1.06 -3.91
C THR A 73 3.42 2.41 -3.80
N TRP A 74 3.80 2.97 -4.92
CA TRP A 74 4.35 4.32 -5.00
C TRP A 74 3.77 5.06 -6.20
N ARG A 75 3.74 6.36 -6.10
CA ARG A 75 3.43 7.21 -7.26
C ARG A 75 4.68 7.38 -8.10
N HIS A 76 4.51 7.70 -9.36
CA HIS A 76 5.63 8.06 -10.22
C HIS A 76 6.43 9.23 -9.63
N ILE A 77 7.75 9.11 -9.62
CA ILE A 77 8.70 10.11 -9.11
C ILE A 77 9.58 10.52 -10.28
N ASP A 78 9.51 11.78 -10.66
CA ASP A 78 10.29 12.32 -11.76
C ASP A 78 11.80 12.07 -11.58
N GLY A 79 12.44 11.57 -12.63
CA GLY A 79 13.87 11.24 -12.59
C GLY A 79 14.24 9.95 -11.84
N VAL A 80 13.27 9.14 -11.43
CA VAL A 80 13.47 7.82 -10.81
C VAL A 80 12.81 6.75 -11.70
N ASP A 81 13.56 5.71 -12.06
CA ASP A 81 12.98 4.56 -12.78
C ASP A 81 12.21 3.68 -11.78
N ASP A 82 10.94 3.44 -12.05
CA ASP A 82 10.08 2.55 -11.26
C ASP A 82 10.66 1.13 -11.15
N LYS A 83 11.41 0.68 -12.15
CA LYS A 83 12.10 -0.62 -12.12
C LYS A 83 13.23 -0.65 -11.09
N GLU A 84 13.91 0.46 -10.86
CA GLU A 84 14.94 0.56 -9.81
C GLU A 84 14.31 0.47 -8.43
N ILE A 85 13.17 1.15 -8.20
CA ILE A 85 12.41 1.05 -6.96
C ILE A 85 11.93 -0.39 -6.75
N TYR A 86 11.34 -1.00 -7.78
CA TYR A 86 10.88 -2.38 -7.72
C TYR A 86 12.01 -3.35 -7.39
N HIS A 87 13.14 -3.26 -8.10
CA HIS A 87 14.33 -4.09 -7.84
C HIS A 87 14.85 -3.91 -6.42
N LYS A 88 14.86 -2.68 -5.90
CA LYS A 88 15.25 -2.41 -4.52
C LYS A 88 14.34 -3.13 -3.52
N TYR A 89 13.02 -3.10 -3.72
CA TYR A 89 12.08 -3.84 -2.90
C TYR A 89 12.26 -5.36 -3.00
N GLN A 90 12.57 -5.89 -4.19
CA GLN A 90 12.89 -7.32 -4.35
C GLN A 90 14.11 -7.70 -3.50
N LEU A 91 15.20 -6.94 -3.58
CA LEU A 91 16.38 -7.17 -2.77
C LEU A 91 16.09 -7.12 -1.26
N LEU A 92 15.35 -6.10 -0.83
CA LEU A 92 14.97 -5.89 0.58
C LEU A 92 14.09 -7.01 1.12
N SER A 93 13.17 -7.54 0.32
CA SER A 93 12.23 -8.59 0.73
C SER A 93 12.76 -10.01 0.59
N LEU A 94 13.84 -10.20 -0.18
CA LEU A 94 14.43 -11.50 -0.50
C LEU A 94 15.88 -11.62 0.00
N HIS A 95 16.14 -11.20 1.23
CA HIS A 95 17.43 -11.25 1.93
C HIS A 95 18.65 -10.80 1.10
N GLY A 96 18.48 -9.87 0.19
CA GLY A 96 19.56 -9.35 -0.65
C GLY A 96 19.98 -10.26 -1.80
N GLN A 97 19.18 -11.25 -2.15
CA GLN A 97 19.46 -12.15 -3.26
C GLN A 97 19.39 -11.41 -4.60
N SER A 98 20.47 -11.44 -5.38
CA SER A 98 20.61 -10.68 -6.63
C SER A 98 19.73 -11.21 -7.79
N LYS A 99 19.20 -12.43 -7.70
CA LYS A 99 18.31 -13.03 -8.70
C LYS A 99 17.06 -13.59 -8.03
N ASP A 100 15.90 -13.29 -8.58
CA ASP A 100 14.64 -13.91 -8.20
C ASP A 100 14.47 -15.33 -8.79
N ALA A 101 13.35 -15.99 -8.48
CA ALA A 101 13.06 -17.33 -8.95
C ALA A 101 12.97 -17.41 -10.48
N LEU A 102 12.40 -16.39 -11.15
CA LEU A 102 12.25 -16.35 -12.59
C LEU A 102 13.62 -16.21 -13.30
N ALA A 103 14.51 -15.39 -12.75
CA ALA A 103 15.85 -15.24 -13.29
C ALA A 103 16.68 -16.52 -13.19
N LYS A 104 16.34 -17.43 -12.26
CA LYS A 104 17.02 -18.72 -12.04
C LYS A 104 16.53 -19.85 -12.97
N THR A 105 15.50 -19.64 -13.76
CA THR A 105 14.95 -20.69 -14.66
C THR A 105 15.83 -21.00 -15.87
N LYS A 106 16.79 -20.15 -16.19
CA LYS A 106 17.74 -20.37 -17.28
C LYS A 106 18.83 -21.39 -16.89
N LEU A 107 19.24 -22.22 -17.82
CA LEU A 107 20.31 -23.21 -17.59
C LEU A 107 21.59 -22.51 -17.09
N GLY A 108 22.15 -22.96 -15.96
CA GLY A 108 23.32 -22.36 -15.31
C GLY A 108 23.04 -21.09 -14.50
N ALA A 109 21.79 -20.65 -14.38
CA ALA A 109 21.43 -19.42 -13.67
C ALA A 109 21.13 -19.60 -12.18
N TRP A 110 21.47 -20.77 -11.60
CA TRP A 110 21.24 -21.06 -10.16
C TRP A 110 22.16 -20.27 -9.23
N GLU A 111 23.32 -19.82 -9.71
CA GLU A 111 24.23 -18.98 -8.95
C GLU A 111 23.67 -17.58 -8.78
N TYR A 112 23.71 -17.06 -7.55
CA TYR A 112 23.31 -15.72 -7.19
C TYR A 112 24.20 -15.19 -6.05
N ASP A 113 24.28 -13.89 -5.95
CA ASP A 113 25.01 -13.22 -4.89
C ASP A 113 24.05 -12.71 -3.82
N ILE A 114 24.52 -12.61 -2.58
CA ILE A 114 23.87 -11.89 -1.51
C ILE A 114 24.54 -10.50 -1.41
N VAL A 115 23.83 -9.49 -1.91
CA VAL A 115 24.34 -8.12 -2.02
C VAL A 115 24.06 -7.27 -0.78
N GLY A 116 23.37 -7.81 0.21
CA GLY A 116 23.05 -7.14 1.46
C GLY A 116 22.31 -8.05 2.44
N THR A 117 22.34 -7.70 3.72
CA THR A 117 21.71 -8.48 4.81
C THR A 117 20.37 -7.84 5.16
N TRP A 118 19.32 -8.18 4.42
CA TRP A 118 17.97 -7.65 4.59
C TRP A 118 16.95 -8.72 4.97
N TYR A 119 15.68 -8.42 4.82
CA TYR A 119 14.58 -9.25 5.30
C TYR A 119 14.29 -10.44 4.36
N LYS A 120 13.65 -11.47 4.91
CA LYS A 120 13.03 -12.56 4.15
C LYS A 120 11.52 -12.47 4.37
N CYS A 121 10.84 -11.71 3.52
CA CYS A 121 9.40 -11.42 3.64
C CYS A 121 8.68 -11.38 2.28
N ASN A 122 9.19 -12.10 1.29
CA ASN A 122 8.53 -12.24 -0.01
C ASN A 122 7.24 -13.06 0.12
N MET A 123 6.24 -12.71 -0.67
CA MET A 123 5.00 -13.46 -0.78
C MET A 123 5.27 -14.84 -1.38
N THR A 124 4.60 -15.87 -0.87
CA THR A 124 4.63 -17.21 -1.47
C THR A 124 3.61 -17.32 -2.61
N ASP A 125 3.83 -18.25 -3.56
CA ASP A 125 2.91 -18.50 -4.68
C ASP A 125 1.52 -18.94 -4.18
N ILE A 126 1.45 -19.67 -3.06
CA ILE A 126 0.18 -20.07 -2.42
C ILE A 126 -0.59 -18.82 -1.96
N ALA A 127 0.08 -17.90 -1.26
CA ALA A 127 -0.54 -16.66 -0.82
C ALA A 127 -0.95 -15.78 -2.01
N ALA A 128 -0.13 -15.73 -3.06
CA ALA A 128 -0.45 -15.00 -4.28
C ALA A 128 -1.67 -15.58 -5.00
N ALA A 129 -1.81 -16.90 -5.09
CA ALA A 129 -2.97 -17.58 -5.67
C ALA A 129 -4.27 -17.24 -4.89
N ILE A 130 -4.22 -17.23 -3.55
CA ILE A 130 -5.34 -16.77 -2.72
C ILE A 130 -5.65 -15.31 -3.05
N GLY A 131 -4.62 -14.46 -3.16
CA GLY A 131 -4.76 -13.05 -3.48
C GLY A 131 -5.47 -12.79 -4.81
N LEU A 132 -5.16 -13.54 -5.86
CA LEU A 132 -5.81 -13.41 -7.15
C LEU A 132 -7.32 -13.65 -7.05
N VAL A 133 -7.74 -14.73 -6.39
CA VAL A 133 -9.17 -15.03 -6.17
C VAL A 133 -9.85 -13.96 -5.31
N GLN A 134 -9.17 -13.48 -4.26
CA GLN A 134 -9.71 -12.41 -3.43
C GLN A 134 -9.85 -11.10 -4.21
N PHE A 135 -8.91 -10.80 -5.11
CA PHE A 135 -8.92 -9.59 -5.93
C PHE A 135 -10.14 -9.54 -6.84
N ASP A 136 -10.47 -10.64 -7.51
CA ASP A 136 -11.66 -10.75 -8.35
C ASP A 136 -12.96 -10.53 -7.58
N ARG A 137 -13.01 -10.98 -6.32
CA ARG A 137 -14.16 -10.83 -5.43
C ARG A 137 -14.25 -9.47 -4.75
N TYR A 138 -13.15 -8.74 -4.70
CA TYR A 138 -13.00 -7.57 -3.84
C TYR A 138 -14.01 -6.44 -4.09
N PRO A 139 -14.36 -6.08 -5.34
CA PRO A 139 -15.40 -5.08 -5.60
C PRO A 139 -16.75 -5.42 -4.94
N GLY A 140 -17.17 -6.68 -5.01
CA GLY A 140 -18.39 -7.15 -4.35
C GLY A 140 -18.30 -7.12 -2.82
N LEU A 141 -17.12 -7.40 -2.25
CA LEU A 141 -16.89 -7.31 -0.81
C LEU A 141 -16.97 -5.86 -0.33
N LEU A 142 -16.42 -4.89 -1.07
CA LEU A 142 -16.53 -3.47 -0.76
C LEU A 142 -17.98 -2.99 -0.80
N GLU A 143 -18.75 -3.36 -1.81
CA GLU A 143 -20.16 -2.97 -1.90
C GLU A 143 -20.98 -3.59 -0.76
N ARG A 144 -20.72 -4.86 -0.40
CA ARG A 144 -21.37 -5.49 0.75
C ARG A 144 -21.08 -4.77 2.07
N ARG A 145 -19.84 -4.34 2.29
CA ARG A 145 -19.47 -3.53 3.46
C ARG A 145 -20.18 -2.19 3.48
N LYS A 146 -20.32 -1.55 2.34
CA LYS A 146 -21.06 -0.30 2.20
C LYS A 146 -22.54 -0.44 2.54
N GLU A 147 -23.17 -1.52 2.10
CA GLU A 147 -24.55 -1.85 2.48
C GLU A 147 -24.71 -2.02 4.00
N ILE A 148 -23.77 -2.74 4.63
CA ILE A 148 -23.76 -2.95 6.08
C ILE A 148 -23.61 -1.62 6.82
N ILE A 149 -22.67 -0.77 6.43
CA ILE A 149 -22.45 0.55 7.01
C ILE A 149 -23.73 1.40 6.90
N LYS A 150 -24.38 1.44 5.74
CA LYS A 150 -25.65 2.14 5.57
C LYS A 150 -26.73 1.65 6.54
N LYS A 151 -26.81 0.34 6.77
CA LYS A 151 -27.77 -0.22 7.74
C LYS A 151 -27.48 0.24 9.14
N TYR A 152 -26.21 0.24 9.57
CA TYR A 152 -25.82 0.75 10.87
C TYR A 152 -26.08 2.25 11.00
N ASP A 153 -25.74 3.06 10.00
CA ASP A 153 -26.02 4.49 10.00
C ASP A 153 -27.52 4.78 10.15
N CYS A 154 -28.37 4.07 9.39
CA CYS A 154 -29.82 4.21 9.48
C CYS A 154 -30.39 3.83 10.86
N ALA A 155 -29.79 2.86 11.53
CA ALA A 155 -30.26 2.40 12.84
C ALA A 155 -29.75 3.26 14.00
N LEU A 156 -28.49 3.69 13.95
CA LEU A 156 -27.80 4.30 15.08
C LEU A 156 -27.87 5.82 15.12
N ARG A 157 -27.78 6.50 13.97
CA ARG A 157 -27.81 7.97 13.92
C ARG A 157 -29.12 8.57 14.47
N PRO A 158 -30.31 8.00 14.23
CA PRO A 158 -31.54 8.50 14.85
C PRO A 158 -31.56 8.38 16.38
N LEU A 159 -30.72 7.51 16.94
CA LEU A 159 -30.56 7.36 18.40
C LEU A 159 -29.55 8.34 19.01
N GLY A 160 -28.99 9.27 18.18
CA GLY A 160 -27.99 10.24 18.63
C GLY A 160 -26.57 9.69 18.71
N VAL A 161 -26.29 8.50 18.13
CA VAL A 161 -24.93 7.95 18.06
C VAL A 161 -24.15 8.71 17.00
N GLU A 162 -23.01 9.27 17.37
CA GLU A 162 -22.06 9.86 16.44
C GLU A 162 -21.24 8.75 15.77
N THR A 163 -21.21 8.74 14.45
CA THR A 163 -20.49 7.77 13.65
C THR A 163 -19.59 8.47 12.63
N LEU A 164 -18.49 7.84 12.24
CA LEU A 164 -17.65 8.35 11.17
C LEU A 164 -18.39 8.34 9.83
N ASN A 165 -18.21 9.38 9.04
CA ASN A 165 -18.69 9.39 7.67
C ASN A 165 -17.75 8.55 6.80
N HIS A 166 -18.22 7.40 6.31
CA HIS A 166 -17.43 6.51 5.46
C HIS A 166 -17.44 6.94 3.98
N TYR A 167 -18.48 7.62 3.56
CA TYR A 167 -18.71 7.98 2.16
C TYR A 167 -19.14 9.44 2.07
N THR A 168 -18.38 10.24 1.36
CA THR A 168 -18.65 11.66 1.11
C THR A 168 -18.37 11.98 -0.36
N ASP A 169 -18.63 13.20 -0.78
CA ASP A 169 -18.21 13.76 -2.08
C ASP A 169 -16.68 13.82 -2.25
N LYS A 170 -15.93 13.82 -1.15
CA LYS A 170 -14.47 13.95 -1.14
C LYS A 170 -13.73 12.63 -1.04
N TYR A 171 -14.30 11.63 -0.39
CA TYR A 171 -13.64 10.34 -0.18
C TYR A 171 -14.62 9.18 -0.06
N THR A 172 -14.10 8.00 -0.38
CA THR A 172 -14.75 6.70 -0.20
C THR A 172 -13.87 5.84 0.70
N SER A 173 -14.40 5.41 1.84
CA SER A 173 -13.72 4.49 2.76
C SER A 173 -13.73 3.06 2.21
N SER A 174 -12.73 2.27 2.59
CA SER A 174 -12.74 0.81 2.40
C SER A 174 -13.75 0.09 3.30
N GLY A 175 -14.34 0.79 4.28
CA GLY A 175 -15.27 0.20 5.24
C GLY A 175 -14.64 -0.89 6.11
N HIS A 176 -13.35 -0.74 6.47
CA HIS A 176 -12.65 -1.76 7.26
C HIS A 176 -13.22 -1.88 8.67
N LEU A 177 -13.41 -0.77 9.35
CA LEU A 177 -14.02 -0.68 10.67
C LEU A 177 -15.23 0.24 10.62
N TYR A 178 -16.22 -0.03 11.43
CA TYR A 178 -17.33 0.87 11.72
C TYR A 178 -17.10 1.46 13.13
N ILE A 179 -16.93 2.76 13.19
CA ILE A 179 -16.58 3.50 14.41
C ILE A 179 -17.55 4.64 14.61
#